data_11724021c872f552349e6617ab71372e
#
_entry.id   11724021c872f552349e6617ab71372e
#
_cell.length_a   1.000
_cell.length_b   1.000
_cell.length_c   1.000
_cell.angle_alpha   90.00
_cell.angle_beta   90.00
_cell.angle_gamma   90.00
#
_symmetry.space_group_name_H-M   'P 1'
#
loop_
_entity.id
_entity.type
_entity.pdbx_description
1 polymer ?
#
loop_
_entity_poly.entity_id
_entity_poly.type
_entity_poly.pdbx_seq_one_letter_code
_entity_poly.pdbx_strand_id
1 'polypeptide(L)'
;MTWPSIIILILVIIGGLTFFYIQPKQQAKTESIYTDALNAMVRGDKRTALKHLRDVVKQDTNHVDAYLQMGDILREEGNALAAIKIHQSLTVRPNLKNDVKIHIHRSLALDYNQISQLAKARREVELLLKLDKKNLWANEFLLALFEKQQDWDKATQISKIIQKVKQLQDPTQIARFLVLKGMDKHEKGKVDEAIKTFDIAAKTDPNYEKTYLCLGDIYLVKRDLVKAIDNWEKYALLNPENGKMIYSKIEAALFDLGRFSEVEKFYERIVDKDPSNLSALTKLANVLEEKGEHNSALSLVEDALSKNQTSIHAHLMKLKLSVQVSKPNELSNHIDKIIQLLTSNNEK
;
A
#
# COMPACT_ATOMS: atom_id res chain seq x y z
N MET A 1 -48.74 65.36 -5.11
CA MET A 1 -48.28 64.09 -5.69
C MET A 1 -48.98 63.88 -7.02
N THR A 2 -48.21 63.77 -8.08
CA THR A 2 -48.81 63.55 -9.42
C THR A 2 -49.25 62.11 -9.59
N TRP A 3 -50.38 61.85 -10.26
CA TRP A 3 -50.93 60.49 -10.50
C TRP A 3 -49.84 59.43 -10.89
N PRO A 4 -48.81 59.75 -11.74
CA PRO A 4 -47.77 58.82 -12.10
C PRO A 4 -46.91 58.38 -10.92
N SER A 5 -46.65 59.25 -9.94
CA SER A 5 -45.84 58.89 -8.76
C SER A 5 -46.53 57.90 -7.82
N ILE A 6 -47.88 57.95 -7.75
CA ILE A 6 -48.69 57.02 -6.97
C ILE A 6 -48.69 55.62 -7.62
N ILE A 7 -48.76 55.54 -8.94
CA ILE A 7 -48.72 54.28 -9.70
C ILE A 7 -47.35 53.61 -9.52
N ILE A 8 -46.25 54.36 -9.59
CA ILE A 8 -44.91 53.82 -9.37
C ILE A 8 -44.78 53.32 -7.94
N LEU A 9 -45.28 54.02 -6.93
CA LEU A 9 -45.22 53.61 -5.53
C LEU A 9 -46.02 52.31 -5.32
N ILE A 10 -47.22 52.18 -5.92
CA ILE A 10 -48.04 50.94 -5.85
C ILE A 10 -47.32 49.77 -6.52
N LEU A 11 -46.68 49.95 -7.66
CA LEU A 11 -45.90 48.90 -8.34
C LEU A 11 -44.71 48.46 -7.53
N VAL A 12 -44.02 49.37 -6.84
CA VAL A 12 -42.91 49.06 -5.94
C VAL A 12 -43.39 48.29 -4.71
N ILE A 13 -44.50 48.66 -4.14
CA ILE A 13 -45.12 47.97 -2.98
C ILE A 13 -45.59 46.57 -3.39
N ILE A 14 -46.32 46.44 -4.50
CA ILE A 14 -46.76 45.14 -5.04
C ILE A 14 -45.53 44.26 -5.37
N GLY A 15 -44.49 44.82 -6.03
CA GLY A 15 -43.24 44.12 -6.30
C GLY A 15 -42.53 43.69 -5.03
N GLY A 16 -42.48 44.52 -4.02
CA GLY A 16 -41.93 44.20 -2.71
C GLY A 16 -42.71 43.10 -1.97
N LEU A 17 -44.04 43.20 -1.98
CA LEU A 17 -44.92 42.19 -1.35
C LEU A 17 -44.84 40.84 -2.08
N THR A 18 -44.82 40.83 -3.41
CA THR A 18 -44.65 39.60 -4.20
C THR A 18 -43.28 38.99 -3.97
N PHE A 19 -42.23 39.80 -3.93
CA PHE A 19 -40.90 39.34 -3.61
C PHE A 19 -40.80 38.69 -2.21
N PHE A 20 -41.37 39.34 -1.18
CA PHE A 20 -41.37 38.82 0.19
C PHE A 20 -42.25 37.57 0.39
N TYR A 21 -43.33 37.40 -0.34
CA TYR A 21 -44.26 36.29 -0.18
C TYR A 21 -43.98 35.09 -1.08
N ILE A 22 -43.47 35.30 -2.28
CA ILE A 22 -43.22 34.22 -3.26
C ILE A 22 -41.86 33.57 -3.05
N GLN A 23 -40.82 34.36 -2.78
CA GLN A 23 -39.45 33.83 -2.59
C GLN A 23 -39.34 32.79 -1.47
N PRO A 24 -39.83 33.01 -0.24
CA PRO A 24 -39.68 32.01 0.83
C PRO A 24 -40.45 30.71 0.55
N LYS A 25 -41.59 30.77 -0.12
CA LYS A 25 -42.33 29.56 -0.55
C LYS A 25 -41.58 28.75 -1.59
N GLN A 26 -40.94 29.43 -2.55
CA GLN A 26 -40.17 28.79 -3.60
C GLN A 26 -38.89 28.14 -3.03
N GLN A 27 -38.20 28.83 -2.13
CA GLN A 27 -37.03 28.33 -1.45
C GLN A 27 -37.37 27.09 -0.60
N ALA A 28 -38.44 27.12 0.21
CA ALA A 28 -38.89 25.98 1.00
C ALA A 28 -39.25 24.76 0.12
N LYS A 29 -39.82 24.97 -1.06
CA LYS A 29 -40.12 23.91 -2.03
C LYS A 29 -38.84 23.32 -2.63
N THR A 30 -37.87 24.15 -2.98
CA THR A 30 -36.57 23.69 -3.51
C THR A 30 -35.79 22.87 -2.48
N GLU A 31 -35.79 23.30 -1.23
CA GLU A 31 -35.17 22.56 -0.13
C GLU A 31 -35.82 21.18 0.12
N SER A 32 -37.18 21.12 0.00
CA SER A 32 -37.88 19.85 0.11
C SER A 32 -37.49 18.88 -1.00
N ILE A 33 -37.42 19.34 -2.28
CA ILE A 33 -37.01 18.50 -3.39
C ILE A 33 -35.55 18.06 -3.26
N TYR A 34 -34.68 18.95 -2.73
CA TYR A 34 -33.29 18.60 -2.45
C TYR A 34 -33.18 17.51 -1.36
N THR A 35 -33.98 17.61 -0.30
CA THR A 35 -34.09 16.58 0.73
C THR A 35 -34.54 15.24 0.17
N ASP A 36 -35.53 15.24 -0.76
CA ASP A 36 -35.98 14.03 -1.45
C ASP A 36 -34.86 13.42 -2.30
N ALA A 37 -34.04 14.26 -2.95
CA ALA A 37 -32.88 13.81 -3.70
C ALA A 37 -31.85 13.12 -2.79
N LEU A 38 -31.54 13.72 -1.64
CA LEU A 38 -30.62 13.13 -0.66
C LEU A 38 -31.16 11.80 -0.10
N ASN A 39 -32.45 11.73 0.21
CA ASN A 39 -33.10 10.49 0.62
C ASN A 39 -33.03 9.39 -0.42
N ALA A 40 -33.17 9.74 -1.71
CA ALA A 40 -33.02 8.80 -2.81
C ALA A 40 -31.55 8.33 -2.93
N MET A 41 -30.57 9.21 -2.73
CA MET A 41 -29.15 8.85 -2.69
C MET A 41 -28.85 7.86 -1.56
N VAL A 42 -29.34 8.11 -0.34
CA VAL A 42 -29.17 7.21 0.80
C VAL A 42 -29.75 5.82 0.52
N ARG A 43 -30.85 5.73 -0.21
CA ARG A 43 -31.44 4.45 -0.65
C ARG A 43 -30.72 3.80 -1.84
N GLY A 44 -29.72 4.46 -2.42
CA GLY A 44 -29.01 3.99 -3.61
C GLY A 44 -29.77 4.18 -4.93
N ASP A 45 -30.93 4.87 -4.91
CA ASP A 45 -31.72 5.16 -6.11
C ASP A 45 -31.17 6.38 -6.85
N LYS A 46 -30.08 6.16 -7.60
CA LYS A 46 -29.39 7.21 -8.36
C LYS A 46 -30.26 7.86 -9.40
N ARG A 47 -31.21 7.12 -10.04
CA ARG A 47 -32.11 7.67 -11.08
C ARG A 47 -33.06 8.67 -10.48
N THR A 48 -33.74 8.33 -9.39
CA THR A 48 -34.65 9.24 -8.68
C THR A 48 -33.88 10.43 -8.11
N ALA A 49 -32.70 10.21 -7.53
CA ALA A 49 -31.83 11.29 -7.05
C ALA A 49 -31.50 12.30 -8.18
N LEU A 50 -31.03 11.83 -9.33
CA LEU A 50 -30.70 12.69 -10.48
C LEU A 50 -31.91 13.45 -10.98
N LYS A 51 -33.10 12.86 -10.97
CA LYS A 51 -34.33 13.53 -11.35
C LYS A 51 -34.63 14.72 -10.41
N HIS A 52 -34.62 14.45 -9.10
CA HIS A 52 -34.87 15.50 -8.10
C HIS A 52 -33.78 16.59 -8.13
N LEU A 53 -32.51 16.24 -8.28
CA LEU A 53 -31.43 17.23 -8.40
C LEU A 53 -31.59 18.12 -9.63
N ARG A 54 -32.01 17.55 -10.76
CA ARG A 54 -32.33 18.35 -11.96
C ARG A 54 -33.49 19.32 -11.72
N ASP A 55 -34.49 18.91 -10.96
CA ASP A 55 -35.63 19.78 -10.62
C ASP A 55 -35.21 20.89 -9.64
N VAL A 56 -34.29 20.60 -8.70
CA VAL A 56 -33.66 21.61 -7.82
C VAL A 56 -32.95 22.67 -8.66
N VAL A 57 -32.01 22.27 -9.54
CA VAL A 57 -31.19 23.22 -10.32
C VAL A 57 -32.00 23.99 -11.37
N LYS A 58 -33.16 23.50 -11.78
CA LYS A 58 -34.10 24.26 -12.60
C LYS A 58 -34.80 25.36 -11.81
N GLN A 59 -35.10 25.13 -10.53
CA GLN A 59 -35.76 26.11 -9.67
C GLN A 59 -34.77 27.11 -9.08
N ASP A 60 -33.58 26.64 -8.71
CA ASP A 60 -32.47 27.45 -8.19
C ASP A 60 -31.18 27.11 -8.95
N THR A 61 -30.84 27.93 -9.92
CA THR A 61 -29.58 27.77 -10.70
C THR A 61 -28.34 28.04 -9.88
N ASN A 62 -28.45 28.60 -8.66
CA ASN A 62 -27.34 28.89 -7.77
C ASN A 62 -27.11 27.78 -6.73
N HIS A 63 -27.90 26.73 -6.71
CA HIS A 63 -27.78 25.64 -5.74
C HIS A 63 -26.53 24.76 -6.03
N VAL A 64 -25.38 25.19 -5.52
CA VAL A 64 -24.07 24.57 -5.81
C VAL A 64 -24.03 23.09 -5.39
N ASP A 65 -24.58 22.76 -4.21
CA ASP A 65 -24.55 21.39 -3.69
C ASP A 65 -25.34 20.41 -4.58
N ALA A 66 -26.48 20.87 -5.14
CA ALA A 66 -27.23 20.03 -6.08
C ALA A 66 -26.44 19.72 -7.36
N TYR A 67 -25.67 20.69 -7.88
CA TYR A 67 -24.79 20.46 -9.02
C TYR A 67 -23.64 19.52 -8.66
N LEU A 68 -23.02 19.67 -7.48
CA LEU A 68 -21.96 18.78 -7.01
C LEU A 68 -22.46 17.34 -6.93
N GLN A 69 -23.57 17.10 -6.24
CA GLN A 69 -24.17 15.78 -6.12
C GLN A 69 -24.55 15.18 -7.49
N MET A 70 -25.10 16.00 -8.38
CA MET A 70 -25.45 15.56 -9.73
C MET A 70 -24.22 15.11 -10.53
N GLY A 71 -23.13 15.86 -10.45
CA GLY A 71 -21.87 15.49 -11.09
C GLY A 71 -21.28 14.21 -10.48
N ASP A 72 -21.28 14.09 -9.16
CA ASP A 72 -20.77 12.89 -8.46
C ASP A 72 -21.55 11.64 -8.85
N ILE A 73 -22.88 11.69 -8.90
CA ILE A 73 -23.72 10.57 -9.37
C ILE A 73 -23.37 10.19 -10.82
N LEU A 74 -23.21 11.17 -11.70
CA LEU A 74 -22.86 10.92 -13.11
C LEU A 74 -21.49 10.26 -13.23
N ARG A 75 -20.50 10.67 -12.41
CA ARG A 75 -19.21 9.99 -12.35
C ARG A 75 -19.35 8.53 -11.91
N GLU A 76 -20.14 8.28 -10.86
CA GLU A 76 -20.38 6.93 -10.36
C GLU A 76 -21.12 6.03 -11.35
N GLU A 77 -21.94 6.61 -12.23
CA GLU A 77 -22.59 5.90 -13.34
C GLU A 77 -21.67 5.72 -14.57
N GLY A 78 -20.40 6.10 -14.45
CA GLY A 78 -19.42 5.97 -15.53
C GLY A 78 -19.40 7.13 -16.53
N ASN A 79 -20.26 8.13 -16.37
CA ASN A 79 -20.33 9.30 -17.26
C ASN A 79 -19.45 10.47 -16.75
N ALA A 80 -18.15 10.20 -16.61
CA ALA A 80 -17.20 11.17 -16.11
C ALA A 80 -17.10 12.44 -16.98
N LEU A 81 -17.32 12.35 -18.29
CA LEU A 81 -17.29 13.53 -19.17
C LEU A 81 -18.45 14.50 -18.87
N ALA A 82 -19.63 14.00 -18.54
CA ALA A 82 -20.74 14.84 -18.13
C ALA A 82 -20.50 15.43 -16.73
N ALA A 83 -19.94 14.64 -15.81
CA ALA A 83 -19.55 15.10 -14.48
C ALA A 83 -18.55 16.26 -14.55
N ILE A 84 -17.48 16.13 -15.36
CA ILE A 84 -16.49 17.20 -15.60
C ILE A 84 -17.17 18.49 -16.05
N LYS A 85 -18.09 18.44 -17.01
CA LYS A 85 -18.79 19.65 -17.50
C LYS A 85 -19.54 20.36 -16.37
N ILE A 86 -20.22 19.59 -15.53
CA ILE A 86 -20.97 20.15 -14.39
C ILE A 86 -20.00 20.75 -13.37
N HIS A 87 -19.01 19.99 -12.92
CA HIS A 87 -18.07 20.47 -11.90
C HIS A 87 -17.25 21.68 -12.39
N GLN A 88 -16.83 21.68 -13.67
CA GLN A 88 -16.17 22.86 -14.25
C GLN A 88 -17.05 24.11 -14.26
N SER A 89 -18.35 23.97 -14.50
CA SER A 89 -19.28 25.11 -14.46
C SER A 89 -19.36 25.77 -13.08
N LEU A 90 -19.01 25.03 -12.03
CA LEU A 90 -18.97 25.55 -10.66
C LEU A 90 -17.71 26.36 -10.37
N THR A 91 -16.58 26.06 -11.03
CA THR A 91 -15.29 26.74 -10.77
C THR A 91 -15.31 28.24 -11.09
N VAL A 92 -16.19 28.66 -11.98
CA VAL A 92 -16.32 30.06 -12.43
C VAL A 92 -17.35 30.85 -11.63
N ARG A 93 -18.04 30.25 -10.67
CA ARG A 93 -19.04 30.92 -9.85
C ARG A 93 -18.37 31.88 -8.85
N PRO A 94 -18.87 33.09 -8.68
CA PRO A 94 -18.33 34.05 -7.73
C PRO A 94 -18.67 33.68 -6.28
N ASN A 95 -17.89 34.20 -5.35
CA ASN A 95 -18.16 34.18 -3.89
C ASN A 95 -18.35 32.80 -3.25
N LEU A 96 -17.76 31.74 -3.84
CA LEU A 96 -17.77 30.42 -3.22
C LEU A 96 -16.84 30.38 -1.99
N LYS A 97 -17.32 29.77 -0.92
CA LYS A 97 -16.50 29.48 0.27
C LYS A 97 -15.39 28.48 -0.05
N ASN A 98 -14.30 28.50 0.75
CA ASN A 98 -13.17 27.63 0.48
C ASN A 98 -13.51 26.14 0.61
N ASP A 99 -14.37 25.75 1.53
CA ASP A 99 -14.85 24.37 1.68
C ASP A 99 -15.53 23.86 0.40
N VAL A 100 -16.40 24.70 -0.18
CA VAL A 100 -17.09 24.37 -1.45
C VAL A 100 -16.07 24.26 -2.61
N LYS A 101 -15.10 25.20 -2.69
CA LYS A 101 -14.02 25.11 -3.70
C LYS A 101 -13.19 23.84 -3.56
N ILE A 102 -12.89 23.43 -2.32
CA ILE A 102 -12.20 22.17 -2.02
C ILE A 102 -12.99 20.98 -2.56
N HIS A 103 -14.30 20.93 -2.33
CA HIS A 103 -15.17 19.88 -2.85
C HIS A 103 -15.19 19.85 -4.38
N ILE A 104 -15.32 21.01 -5.04
CA ILE A 104 -15.31 21.10 -6.52
C ILE A 104 -14.00 20.54 -7.08
N HIS A 105 -12.84 20.97 -6.55
CA HIS A 105 -11.54 20.48 -7.01
C HIS A 105 -11.36 19.00 -6.73
N ARG A 106 -11.87 18.49 -5.60
CA ARG A 106 -11.87 17.06 -5.28
C ARG A 106 -12.67 16.27 -6.31
N SER A 107 -13.89 16.68 -6.61
CA SER A 107 -14.75 16.01 -7.59
C SER A 107 -14.14 16.03 -9.00
N LEU A 108 -13.58 17.17 -9.43
CA LEU A 108 -12.85 17.27 -10.71
C LEU A 108 -11.63 16.35 -10.77
N ALA A 109 -10.87 16.24 -9.68
CA ALA A 109 -9.74 15.34 -9.63
C ALA A 109 -10.15 13.87 -9.80
N LEU A 110 -11.24 13.47 -9.16
CA LEU A 110 -11.82 12.13 -9.30
C LEU A 110 -12.33 11.87 -10.72
N ASP A 111 -13.04 12.84 -11.31
CA ASP A 111 -13.56 12.76 -12.67
C ASP A 111 -12.43 12.56 -13.69
N TYR A 112 -11.38 13.40 -13.62
CA TYR A 112 -10.21 13.29 -14.50
C TYR A 112 -9.42 12.00 -14.29
N ASN A 113 -9.34 11.51 -13.05
CA ASN A 113 -8.69 10.23 -12.78
C ASN A 113 -9.43 9.06 -13.41
N GLN A 114 -10.77 9.08 -13.39
CA GLN A 114 -11.61 8.04 -13.99
C GLN A 114 -11.38 7.90 -15.50
N ILE A 115 -11.16 9.02 -16.21
CA ILE A 115 -10.85 9.02 -17.64
C ILE A 115 -9.35 9.02 -17.93
N SER A 116 -8.53 8.67 -16.93
CA SER A 116 -7.07 8.55 -17.03
C SER A 116 -6.32 9.83 -17.43
N GLN A 117 -6.94 10.99 -17.30
CA GLN A 117 -6.30 12.29 -17.52
C GLN A 117 -5.51 12.74 -16.28
N LEU A 118 -4.47 11.95 -15.91
CA LEU A 118 -3.75 12.08 -14.64
C LEU A 118 -3.11 13.46 -14.43
N ALA A 119 -2.65 14.13 -15.50
CA ALA A 119 -2.09 15.48 -15.41
C ALA A 119 -3.12 16.52 -14.97
N LYS A 120 -4.37 16.40 -15.47
CA LYS A 120 -5.46 17.29 -15.06
C LYS A 120 -5.93 16.96 -13.64
N ALA A 121 -6.07 15.67 -13.31
CA ALA A 121 -6.39 15.24 -11.95
C ALA A 121 -5.40 15.82 -10.93
N ARG A 122 -4.10 15.72 -11.22
CA ARG A 122 -3.04 16.30 -10.38
C ARG A 122 -3.21 17.81 -10.22
N ARG A 123 -3.46 18.54 -11.30
CA ARG A 123 -3.64 20.00 -11.27
C ARG A 123 -4.79 20.41 -10.34
N GLU A 124 -5.91 19.69 -10.38
CA GLU A 124 -7.05 19.98 -9.51
C GLU A 124 -6.70 19.73 -8.04
N VAL A 125 -5.97 18.66 -7.72
CA VAL A 125 -5.50 18.40 -6.36
C VAL A 125 -4.50 19.46 -5.89
N GLU A 126 -3.61 19.92 -6.76
CA GLU A 126 -2.69 21.01 -6.46
C GLU A 126 -3.43 22.33 -6.16
N LEU A 127 -4.54 22.61 -6.86
CA LEU A 127 -5.42 23.75 -6.56
C LEU A 127 -6.11 23.60 -5.21
N LEU A 128 -6.60 22.40 -4.89
CA LEU A 128 -7.16 22.08 -3.58
C LEU A 128 -6.13 22.31 -2.47
N LEU A 129 -4.89 21.84 -2.63
CA LEU A 129 -3.82 22.00 -1.64
C LEU A 129 -3.36 23.47 -1.46
N LYS A 130 -3.63 24.37 -2.42
CA LYS A 130 -3.43 25.81 -2.20
C LYS A 130 -4.45 26.37 -1.20
N LEU A 131 -5.65 25.79 -1.13
CA LEU A 131 -6.72 26.19 -0.19
C LEU A 131 -6.51 25.53 1.18
N ASP A 132 -6.15 24.24 1.19
CA ASP A 132 -5.87 23.46 2.41
C ASP A 132 -4.61 22.60 2.24
N LYS A 133 -3.47 23.14 2.67
CA LYS A 133 -2.14 22.47 2.54
C LYS A 133 -2.02 21.15 3.29
N LYS A 134 -2.85 20.95 4.31
CA LYS A 134 -2.83 19.74 5.16
C LYS A 134 -3.94 18.76 4.80
N ASN A 135 -4.67 18.99 3.74
CA ASN A 135 -5.75 18.09 3.33
C ASN A 135 -5.22 16.68 3.10
N LEU A 136 -5.64 15.77 3.96
CA LEU A 136 -5.14 14.40 3.97
C LEU A 136 -5.51 13.66 2.69
N TRP A 137 -6.79 13.76 2.28
CA TRP A 137 -7.27 13.11 1.06
C TRP A 137 -6.48 13.55 -0.17
N ALA A 138 -6.20 14.85 -0.29
CA ALA A 138 -5.46 15.40 -1.43
C ALA A 138 -4.02 14.88 -1.49
N ASN A 139 -3.34 14.82 -0.34
CA ASN A 139 -2.00 14.25 -0.29
C ASN A 139 -2.00 12.74 -0.59
N GLU A 140 -2.96 11.98 -0.05
CA GLU A 140 -3.09 10.54 -0.34
C GLU A 140 -3.38 10.30 -1.83
N PHE A 141 -4.22 11.13 -2.45
CA PHE A 141 -4.49 11.06 -3.87
C PHE A 141 -3.24 11.34 -4.73
N LEU A 142 -2.45 12.36 -4.37
CA LEU A 142 -1.17 12.64 -5.04
C LEU A 142 -0.17 11.48 -4.87
N LEU A 143 -0.11 10.90 -3.68
CA LEU A 143 0.75 9.76 -3.43
C LEU A 143 0.42 8.61 -4.37
N ALA A 144 -0.87 8.25 -4.48
CA ALA A 144 -1.33 7.20 -5.39
C ALA A 144 -1.02 7.52 -6.87
N LEU A 145 -1.15 8.80 -7.28
CA LEU A 145 -0.77 9.21 -8.64
C LEU A 145 0.73 9.06 -8.90
N PHE A 146 1.59 9.47 -7.95
CA PHE A 146 3.03 9.37 -8.12
C PHE A 146 3.52 7.92 -8.08
N GLU A 147 2.92 7.05 -7.24
CA GLU A 147 3.16 5.61 -7.27
C GLU A 147 2.81 5.01 -8.65
N LYS A 148 1.64 5.35 -9.20
CA LYS A 148 1.22 4.90 -10.53
C LYS A 148 2.16 5.39 -11.66
N GLN A 149 2.75 6.58 -11.49
CA GLN A 149 3.70 7.17 -12.43
C GLN A 149 5.14 6.73 -12.16
N GLN A 150 5.39 5.94 -11.12
CA GLN A 150 6.72 5.55 -10.64
C GLN A 150 7.65 6.75 -10.34
N ASP A 151 7.06 7.88 -9.96
CA ASP A 151 7.81 9.08 -9.52
C ASP A 151 8.13 8.93 -8.02
N TRP A 152 9.11 8.08 -7.72
CA TRP A 152 9.46 7.69 -6.34
C TRP A 152 9.97 8.85 -5.50
N ASP A 153 10.55 9.88 -6.13
CA ASP A 153 10.99 11.08 -5.43
C ASP A 153 9.80 11.87 -4.88
N LYS A 154 8.80 12.12 -5.71
CA LYS A 154 7.58 12.81 -5.28
C LYS A 154 6.76 11.94 -4.33
N ALA A 155 6.65 10.63 -4.58
CA ALA A 155 6.00 9.70 -3.67
C ALA A 155 6.62 9.78 -2.27
N THR A 156 7.95 9.77 -2.18
CA THR A 156 8.68 9.92 -0.90
C THR A 156 8.38 11.27 -0.23
N GLN A 157 8.36 12.37 -0.98
CA GLN A 157 8.07 13.69 -0.44
C GLN A 157 6.64 13.79 0.12
N ILE A 158 5.66 13.33 -0.65
CA ILE A 158 4.25 13.34 -0.24
C ILE A 158 4.02 12.41 0.96
N SER A 159 4.64 11.23 0.98
CA SER A 159 4.55 10.32 2.12
C SER A 159 5.03 10.98 3.41
N LYS A 160 6.14 11.72 3.39
CA LYS A 160 6.62 12.49 4.55
C LYS A 160 5.62 13.56 5.00
N ILE A 161 4.91 14.21 4.06
CA ILE A 161 3.86 15.17 4.39
C ILE A 161 2.70 14.47 5.08
N ILE A 162 2.23 13.34 4.54
CA ILE A 162 1.15 12.53 5.12
C ILE A 162 1.50 12.08 6.53
N GLN A 163 2.71 11.56 6.74
CA GLN A 163 3.19 11.13 8.06
C GLN A 163 3.19 12.29 9.07
N LYS A 164 3.63 13.48 8.63
CA LYS A 164 3.59 14.69 9.47
C LYS A 164 2.16 15.12 9.80
N VAL A 165 1.23 15.05 8.84
CA VAL A 165 -0.19 15.39 9.06
C VAL A 165 -0.86 14.39 10.02
N LYS A 166 -0.58 13.10 9.84
CA LYS A 166 -1.11 12.01 10.70
C LYS A 166 -0.40 11.91 12.05
N GLN A 167 0.70 12.63 12.26
CA GLN A 167 1.58 12.50 13.42
C GLN A 167 2.07 11.06 13.64
N LEU A 168 2.26 10.32 12.56
CA LEU A 168 2.70 8.93 12.54
C LEU A 168 4.02 8.84 11.78
N GLN A 169 4.98 8.07 12.30
CA GLN A 169 6.22 7.76 11.59
C GLN A 169 6.12 6.36 11.00
N ASP A 170 6.35 6.26 9.71
CA ASP A 170 6.45 4.99 8.97
C ASP A 170 7.72 5.01 8.12
N PRO A 171 8.88 4.69 8.72
CA PRO A 171 10.14 4.62 8.00
C PRO A 171 10.14 3.53 6.94
N THR A 172 9.38 2.44 7.15
CA THR A 172 9.27 1.32 6.22
C THR A 172 8.69 1.76 4.88
N GLN A 173 7.64 2.59 4.89
CA GLN A 173 7.07 3.14 3.66
C GLN A 173 8.09 3.99 2.88
N ILE A 174 8.87 4.81 3.59
CA ILE A 174 9.91 5.61 2.96
C ILE A 174 11.03 4.73 2.38
N ALA A 175 11.49 3.73 3.14
CA ALA A 175 12.49 2.76 2.69
C ALA A 175 12.00 2.01 1.44
N ARG A 176 10.71 1.61 1.40
CA ARG A 176 10.07 0.98 0.23
C ARG A 176 10.21 1.84 -1.02
N PHE A 177 9.89 3.14 -0.94
CA PHE A 177 10.02 4.04 -2.10
C PHE A 177 11.47 4.23 -2.53
N LEU A 178 12.40 4.30 -1.56
CA LEU A 178 13.82 4.36 -1.87
C LEU A 178 14.33 3.09 -2.56
N VAL A 179 13.84 1.91 -2.13
CA VAL A 179 14.17 0.65 -2.80
C VAL A 179 13.64 0.64 -4.23
N LEU A 180 12.37 1.01 -4.45
CA LEU A 180 11.79 1.09 -5.80
C LEU A 180 12.56 2.07 -6.70
N LYS A 181 12.97 3.22 -6.15
CA LYS A 181 13.83 4.17 -6.86
C LYS A 181 15.22 3.60 -7.19
N GLY A 182 15.80 2.84 -6.25
CA GLY A 182 17.08 2.16 -6.47
C GLY A 182 16.98 1.11 -7.56
N MET A 183 15.89 0.33 -7.59
CA MET A 183 15.62 -0.65 -8.64
C MET A 183 15.50 0.01 -10.02
N ASP A 184 14.71 1.10 -10.14
CA ASP A 184 14.59 1.88 -11.39
C ASP A 184 15.95 2.39 -11.88
N LYS A 185 16.81 2.87 -10.97
CA LYS A 185 18.18 3.26 -11.33
C LYS A 185 19.02 2.09 -11.80
N HIS A 186 18.90 0.94 -11.15
CA HIS A 186 19.62 -0.28 -11.56
C HIS A 186 19.20 -0.73 -12.95
N GLU A 187 17.91 -0.78 -13.25
CA GLU A 187 17.37 -1.10 -14.56
C GLU A 187 17.88 -0.16 -15.67
N LYS A 188 18.10 1.12 -15.32
CA LYS A 188 18.71 2.13 -16.21
C LYS A 188 20.24 2.04 -16.30
N GLY A 189 20.86 1.01 -15.72
CA GLY A 189 22.32 0.81 -15.72
C GLY A 189 23.11 1.72 -14.77
N LYS A 190 22.43 2.51 -13.92
CA LYS A 190 23.05 3.45 -12.96
C LYS A 190 23.40 2.75 -11.65
N VAL A 191 24.27 1.73 -11.73
CA VAL A 191 24.58 0.82 -10.63
C VAL A 191 25.03 1.55 -9.35
N ASP A 192 25.99 2.48 -9.46
CA ASP A 192 26.52 3.18 -8.27
C ASP A 192 25.50 4.14 -7.63
N GLU A 193 24.62 4.73 -8.44
CA GLU A 193 23.51 5.54 -7.92
C GLU A 193 22.45 4.68 -7.24
N ALA A 194 22.21 3.47 -7.73
CA ALA A 194 21.29 2.50 -7.13
C ALA A 194 21.81 2.08 -5.76
N ILE A 195 23.09 1.71 -5.63
CA ILE A 195 23.71 1.36 -4.35
C ILE A 195 23.55 2.50 -3.35
N LYS A 196 23.92 3.74 -3.72
CA LYS A 196 23.72 4.90 -2.83
C LYS A 196 22.27 5.07 -2.37
N THR A 197 21.32 4.76 -3.26
CA THR A 197 19.88 4.87 -2.92
C THR A 197 19.45 3.75 -1.97
N PHE A 198 19.92 2.52 -2.16
CA PHE A 198 19.71 1.41 -1.23
C PHE A 198 20.37 1.64 0.13
N ASP A 199 21.56 2.24 0.17
CA ASP A 199 22.23 2.60 1.45
C ASP A 199 21.40 3.64 2.23
N ILE A 200 20.76 4.59 1.53
CA ILE A 200 19.83 5.53 2.17
C ILE A 200 18.60 4.78 2.69
N ALA A 201 18.06 3.81 1.94
CA ALA A 201 16.94 2.99 2.38
C ALA A 201 17.30 2.20 3.64
N ALA A 202 18.47 1.55 3.69
CA ALA A 202 18.97 0.82 4.85
C ALA A 202 19.15 1.69 6.10
N LYS A 203 19.54 2.95 5.92
CA LYS A 203 19.63 3.93 7.01
C LYS A 203 18.27 4.44 7.46
N THR A 204 17.30 4.51 6.54
CA THR A 204 15.93 4.98 6.82
C THR A 204 15.16 3.95 7.63
N ASP A 205 15.22 2.69 7.21
CA ASP A 205 14.68 1.55 7.96
C ASP A 205 15.64 0.36 7.89
N PRO A 206 16.44 0.14 8.97
CA PRO A 206 17.36 -0.99 9.04
C PRO A 206 16.67 -2.36 9.06
N ASN A 207 15.35 -2.43 9.29
CA ASN A 207 14.59 -3.68 9.35
C ASN A 207 13.82 -3.96 8.05
N TYR A 208 13.90 -3.09 7.05
CA TYR A 208 13.26 -3.34 5.77
C TYR A 208 14.11 -4.30 4.92
N GLU A 209 13.80 -5.57 5.00
CA GLU A 209 14.58 -6.70 4.48
C GLU A 209 14.87 -6.60 2.97
N LYS A 210 13.91 -6.10 2.17
CA LYS A 210 14.08 -5.99 0.70
C LYS A 210 15.25 -5.12 0.28
N THR A 211 15.65 -4.16 1.13
CA THR A 211 16.84 -3.34 0.89
C THR A 211 18.09 -4.21 0.77
N TYR A 212 18.24 -5.18 1.66
CA TYR A 212 19.42 -6.04 1.72
C TYR A 212 19.43 -7.11 0.63
N LEU A 213 18.24 -7.58 0.20
CA LEU A 213 18.14 -8.43 -0.98
C LEU A 213 18.64 -7.69 -2.23
N CYS A 214 18.18 -6.45 -2.45
CA CYS A 214 18.61 -5.64 -3.58
C CYS A 214 20.11 -5.28 -3.53
N LEU A 215 20.65 -4.97 -2.33
CA LEU A 215 22.09 -4.71 -2.15
C LEU A 215 22.91 -5.96 -2.43
N GLY A 216 22.50 -7.13 -1.95
CA GLY A 216 23.18 -8.39 -2.23
C GLY A 216 23.23 -8.70 -3.72
N ASP A 217 22.10 -8.59 -4.40
CA ASP A 217 22.01 -8.86 -5.84
C ASP A 217 22.84 -7.86 -6.68
N ILE A 218 22.86 -6.59 -6.33
CA ILE A 218 23.66 -5.58 -7.06
C ILE A 218 25.17 -5.74 -6.80
N TYR A 219 25.59 -6.15 -5.59
CA TYR A 219 26.97 -6.46 -5.31
C TYR A 219 27.45 -7.74 -6.01
N LEU A 220 26.57 -8.73 -6.21
CA LEU A 220 26.87 -9.89 -7.06
C LEU A 220 27.21 -9.45 -8.50
N VAL A 221 26.39 -8.55 -9.07
CA VAL A 221 26.65 -7.99 -10.43
C VAL A 221 28.01 -7.28 -10.49
N LYS A 222 28.40 -6.59 -9.39
CA LYS A 222 29.70 -5.94 -9.26
C LYS A 222 30.85 -6.92 -8.95
N ARG A 223 30.58 -8.21 -8.77
CA ARG A 223 31.53 -9.25 -8.33
C ARG A 223 32.16 -8.96 -6.96
N ASP A 224 31.53 -8.16 -6.12
CA ASP A 224 31.89 -7.95 -4.72
C ASP A 224 31.14 -8.98 -3.86
N LEU A 225 31.63 -10.24 -3.92
CA LEU A 225 30.96 -11.37 -3.27
C LEU A 225 30.91 -11.21 -1.75
N VAL A 226 31.87 -10.55 -1.14
CA VAL A 226 31.88 -10.31 0.32
C VAL A 226 30.69 -9.47 0.71
N LYS A 227 30.49 -8.33 0.06
CA LYS A 227 29.32 -7.48 0.34
C LYS A 227 28.00 -8.11 -0.08
N ALA A 228 28.00 -8.93 -1.13
CA ALA A 228 26.81 -9.68 -1.52
C ALA A 228 26.36 -10.62 -0.39
N ILE A 229 27.27 -11.42 0.16
CA ILE A 229 27.02 -12.34 1.27
C ILE A 229 26.51 -11.59 2.50
N ASP A 230 27.21 -10.53 2.93
CA ASP A 230 26.84 -9.74 4.11
C ASP A 230 25.39 -9.21 4.02
N ASN A 231 24.99 -8.74 2.84
CA ASN A 231 23.64 -8.23 2.63
C ASN A 231 22.61 -9.35 2.53
N TRP A 232 22.88 -10.43 1.80
CA TRP A 232 21.95 -11.56 1.71
C TRP A 232 21.76 -12.26 3.05
N GLU A 233 22.82 -12.37 3.87
CA GLU A 233 22.68 -12.91 5.21
C GLU A 233 21.76 -12.03 6.06
N LYS A 234 21.94 -10.71 5.99
CA LYS A 234 21.06 -9.78 6.71
C LYS A 234 19.60 -9.88 6.24
N TYR A 235 19.38 -10.07 4.93
CA TYR A 235 18.03 -10.36 4.41
C TYR A 235 17.46 -11.64 5.01
N ALA A 236 18.24 -12.73 5.03
CA ALA A 236 17.77 -14.02 5.56
C ALA A 236 17.43 -13.96 7.05
N LEU A 237 18.21 -13.22 7.83
CA LEU A 237 17.99 -13.01 9.27
C LEU A 237 16.76 -12.13 9.56
N LEU A 238 16.46 -11.16 8.69
CA LEU A 238 15.29 -10.29 8.83
C LEU A 238 13.99 -10.93 8.33
N ASN A 239 14.09 -11.87 7.39
CA ASN A 239 12.94 -12.54 6.80
C ASN A 239 13.17 -14.05 6.75
N PRO A 240 13.04 -14.77 7.87
CA PRO A 240 13.31 -16.21 7.94
C PRO A 240 12.41 -17.05 7.02
N GLU A 241 11.17 -16.64 6.80
CA GLU A 241 10.22 -17.37 5.95
C GLU A 241 10.69 -17.43 4.48
N ASN A 242 11.16 -16.30 3.94
CA ASN A 242 11.62 -16.21 2.55
C ASN A 242 13.15 -16.30 2.41
N GLY A 243 13.89 -16.29 3.51
CA GLY A 243 15.35 -16.34 3.55
C GLY A 243 15.92 -17.55 2.80
N LYS A 244 15.21 -18.67 2.80
CA LYS A 244 15.61 -19.89 2.07
C LYS A 244 15.86 -19.68 0.58
N MET A 245 15.27 -18.67 -0.03
CA MET A 245 15.44 -18.36 -1.46
C MET A 245 16.88 -17.99 -1.82
N ILE A 246 17.65 -17.48 -0.84
CA ILE A 246 19.00 -17.00 -1.09
C ILE A 246 20.10 -17.90 -0.52
N TYR A 247 19.75 -18.98 0.19
CA TYR A 247 20.75 -19.85 0.82
C TYR A 247 21.77 -20.40 -0.19
N SER A 248 21.28 -20.92 -1.33
CA SER A 248 22.16 -21.44 -2.39
C SER A 248 23.03 -20.35 -3.04
N LYS A 249 22.56 -19.09 -3.08
CA LYS A 249 23.40 -17.97 -3.55
C LYS A 249 24.53 -17.68 -2.58
N ILE A 250 24.26 -17.72 -1.27
CA ILE A 250 25.27 -17.51 -0.22
C ILE A 250 26.29 -18.66 -0.23
N GLU A 251 25.82 -19.93 -0.28
CA GLU A 251 26.67 -21.10 -0.40
C GLU A 251 27.62 -20.97 -1.60
N ALA A 252 27.08 -20.71 -2.79
CA ALA A 252 27.86 -20.56 -4.00
C ALA A 252 28.91 -19.45 -3.89
N ALA A 253 28.53 -18.29 -3.35
CA ALA A 253 29.42 -17.15 -3.19
C ALA A 253 30.53 -17.45 -2.15
N LEU A 254 30.23 -18.18 -1.07
CA LEU A 254 31.22 -18.63 -0.08
C LEU A 254 32.18 -19.64 -0.69
N PHE A 255 31.71 -20.58 -1.53
CA PHE A 255 32.54 -21.54 -2.25
C PHE A 255 33.46 -20.84 -3.25
N ASP A 256 32.93 -19.86 -4.01
CA ASP A 256 33.75 -19.08 -4.96
C ASP A 256 34.89 -18.30 -4.25
N LEU A 257 34.68 -17.92 -2.99
CA LEU A 257 35.70 -17.28 -2.15
C LEU A 257 36.60 -18.26 -1.42
N GLY A 258 36.37 -19.58 -1.51
CA GLY A 258 37.10 -20.59 -0.75
C GLY A 258 36.80 -20.57 0.77
N ARG A 259 35.70 -19.95 1.20
CA ARG A 259 35.30 -19.74 2.61
C ARG A 259 34.35 -20.82 3.09
N PHE A 260 34.71 -22.11 2.86
CA PHE A 260 33.85 -23.28 3.13
C PHE A 260 33.40 -23.38 4.59
N SER A 261 34.25 -23.07 5.54
CA SER A 261 33.93 -23.13 6.99
C SER A 261 32.88 -22.09 7.42
N GLU A 262 32.58 -21.11 6.58
CA GLU A 262 31.59 -20.07 6.90
C GLU A 262 30.18 -20.48 6.53
N VAL A 263 29.98 -21.49 5.69
CA VAL A 263 28.67 -22.05 5.37
C VAL A 263 27.99 -22.58 6.64
N GLU A 264 28.73 -23.29 7.47
CA GLU A 264 28.26 -23.79 8.77
C GLU A 264 27.82 -22.63 9.67
N LYS A 265 28.72 -21.66 9.89
CA LYS A 265 28.46 -20.48 10.74
C LYS A 265 27.25 -19.66 10.26
N PHE A 266 27.03 -19.60 8.94
CA PHE A 266 25.86 -18.95 8.36
C PHE A 266 24.58 -19.67 8.78
N TYR A 267 24.53 -21.02 8.63
CA TYR A 267 23.34 -21.77 9.02
C TYR A 267 23.13 -21.81 10.54
N GLU A 268 24.21 -21.86 11.34
CA GLU A 268 24.10 -21.69 12.80
C GLU A 268 23.39 -20.41 13.18
N ARG A 269 23.78 -19.26 12.62
CA ARG A 269 23.14 -17.97 12.89
C ARG A 269 21.66 -17.93 12.49
N ILE A 270 21.29 -18.61 11.39
CA ILE A 270 19.89 -18.70 10.96
C ILE A 270 19.08 -19.56 11.95
N VAL A 271 19.62 -20.73 12.36
CA VAL A 271 18.94 -21.64 13.29
C VAL A 271 18.85 -21.02 14.69
N ASP A 272 19.89 -20.31 15.15
CA ASP A 272 19.86 -19.57 16.42
C ASP A 272 18.75 -18.49 16.43
N LYS A 273 18.59 -17.79 15.30
CA LYS A 273 17.56 -16.75 15.14
C LYS A 273 16.16 -17.33 15.03
N ASP A 274 16.02 -18.43 14.29
CA ASP A 274 14.75 -19.14 14.06
C ASP A 274 14.96 -20.66 14.15
N PRO A 275 14.87 -21.22 15.35
CA PRO A 275 15.02 -22.68 15.56
C PRO A 275 13.93 -23.52 14.86
N SER A 276 12.85 -22.91 14.39
CA SER A 276 11.80 -23.59 13.63
C SER A 276 12.07 -23.64 12.13
N ASN A 277 13.16 -23.03 11.65
CA ASN A 277 13.54 -22.99 10.24
C ASN A 277 14.11 -24.35 9.78
N LEU A 278 13.20 -25.23 9.38
CA LEU A 278 13.55 -26.58 8.94
C LEU A 278 14.50 -26.61 7.74
N SER A 279 14.47 -25.62 6.89
CA SER A 279 15.37 -25.51 5.73
C SER A 279 16.81 -25.25 6.16
N ALA A 280 17.03 -24.32 7.08
CA ALA A 280 18.35 -24.01 7.63
C ALA A 280 18.86 -25.16 8.49
N LEU A 281 17.98 -25.74 9.32
CA LEU A 281 18.28 -26.91 10.14
C LEU A 281 18.78 -28.09 9.29
N THR A 282 18.09 -28.37 8.16
CA THR A 282 18.49 -29.44 7.24
C THR A 282 19.86 -29.18 6.65
N LYS A 283 20.10 -27.95 6.22
CA LYS A 283 21.39 -27.58 5.62
C LYS A 283 22.52 -27.68 6.64
N LEU A 284 22.32 -27.17 7.86
CA LEU A 284 23.31 -27.28 8.93
C LEU A 284 23.63 -28.73 9.29
N ALA A 285 22.59 -29.56 9.45
CA ALA A 285 22.79 -30.98 9.75
C ALA A 285 23.56 -31.72 8.63
N ASN A 286 23.29 -31.40 7.35
CA ASN A 286 24.03 -31.99 6.23
C ASN A 286 25.53 -31.53 6.26
N VAL A 287 25.81 -30.27 6.54
CA VAL A 287 27.17 -29.74 6.65
C VAL A 287 27.94 -30.45 7.78
N LEU A 288 27.31 -30.64 8.95
CA LEU A 288 27.91 -31.38 10.08
C LEU A 288 28.11 -32.84 9.72
N GLU A 289 27.20 -33.49 9.01
CA GLU A 289 27.32 -34.86 8.53
C GLU A 289 28.52 -35.02 7.57
N GLU A 290 28.67 -34.10 6.59
CA GLU A 290 29.79 -34.10 5.64
C GLU A 290 31.15 -33.90 6.34
N LYS A 291 31.18 -33.17 7.45
CA LYS A 291 32.37 -33.03 8.31
C LYS A 291 32.69 -34.25 9.19
N GLY A 292 31.75 -35.23 9.24
CA GLY A 292 31.85 -36.39 10.13
C GLY A 292 31.39 -36.11 11.56
N GLU A 293 30.77 -34.97 11.83
CA GLU A 293 30.29 -34.56 13.15
C GLU A 293 28.85 -35.09 13.41
N HIS A 294 28.67 -36.40 13.25
CA HIS A 294 27.35 -37.07 13.32
C HIS A 294 26.61 -36.82 14.64
N ASN A 295 27.33 -36.78 15.77
CA ASN A 295 26.71 -36.54 17.07
C ASN A 295 26.17 -35.09 17.19
N SER A 296 26.91 -34.12 16.68
CA SER A 296 26.47 -32.71 16.66
C SER A 296 25.25 -32.54 15.79
N ALA A 297 25.21 -33.16 14.60
CA ALA A 297 24.06 -33.17 13.71
C ALA A 297 22.82 -33.79 14.37
N LEU A 298 23.00 -34.91 15.07
CA LEU A 298 21.88 -35.59 15.75
C LEU A 298 21.34 -34.74 16.91
N SER A 299 22.22 -34.20 17.76
CA SER A 299 21.81 -33.30 18.85
C SER A 299 21.04 -32.09 18.36
N LEU A 300 21.48 -31.45 17.27
CA LEU A 300 20.80 -30.32 16.64
C LEU A 300 19.34 -30.66 16.24
N VAL A 301 19.14 -31.85 15.66
CA VAL A 301 17.80 -32.28 15.24
C VAL A 301 16.93 -32.68 16.44
N GLU A 302 17.54 -33.24 17.50
CA GLU A 302 16.83 -33.56 18.75
C GLU A 302 16.40 -32.30 19.49
N ASP A 303 17.20 -31.27 19.52
CA ASP A 303 16.83 -29.96 20.07
C ASP A 303 15.65 -29.34 19.31
N ALA A 304 15.66 -29.43 17.98
CA ALA A 304 14.52 -28.99 17.17
C ALA A 304 13.25 -29.79 17.45
N LEU A 305 13.36 -31.12 17.62
CA LEU A 305 12.24 -32.00 17.98
C LEU A 305 11.72 -31.74 19.40
N SER A 306 12.58 -31.33 20.33
CA SER A 306 12.16 -30.94 21.69
C SER A 306 11.19 -29.75 21.67
N LYS A 307 11.41 -28.84 20.73
CA LYS A 307 10.59 -27.61 20.52
C LYS A 307 9.34 -27.89 19.67
N ASN A 308 9.42 -28.80 18.71
CA ASN A 308 8.31 -29.18 17.83
C ASN A 308 8.27 -30.70 17.63
N GLN A 309 7.64 -31.39 18.56
CA GLN A 309 7.55 -32.86 18.60
C GLN A 309 6.74 -33.47 17.44
N THR A 310 5.95 -32.68 16.72
CA THR A 310 5.10 -33.14 15.60
C THR A 310 5.72 -32.87 14.23
N SER A 311 6.92 -32.32 14.17
CA SER A 311 7.61 -32.04 12.91
C SER A 311 8.03 -33.32 12.21
N ILE A 312 7.25 -33.78 11.23
CA ILE A 312 7.55 -34.94 10.39
C ILE A 312 8.92 -34.79 9.72
N HIS A 313 9.24 -33.59 9.25
CA HIS A 313 10.52 -33.31 8.60
C HIS A 313 11.72 -33.53 9.56
N ALA A 314 11.64 -33.01 10.79
CA ALA A 314 12.69 -33.22 11.78
C ALA A 314 12.80 -34.70 12.20
N HIS A 315 11.69 -35.44 12.27
CA HIS A 315 11.72 -36.89 12.51
C HIS A 315 12.39 -37.66 11.36
N LEU A 316 12.13 -37.28 10.11
CA LEU A 316 12.79 -37.90 8.94
C LEU A 316 14.31 -37.60 8.94
N MET A 317 14.70 -36.39 9.31
CA MET A 317 16.13 -36.04 9.48
C MET A 317 16.77 -36.85 10.59
N LYS A 318 16.12 -36.96 11.76
CA LYS A 318 16.61 -37.79 12.84
C LYS A 318 16.78 -39.24 12.39
N LEU A 319 15.79 -39.80 11.67
CA LEU A 319 15.88 -41.13 11.10
C LEU A 319 17.12 -41.25 10.16
N LYS A 320 17.29 -40.35 9.21
CA LYS A 320 18.43 -40.32 8.27
C LYS A 320 19.77 -40.37 9.02
N LEU A 321 19.97 -39.48 10.00
CA LEU A 321 21.19 -39.38 10.76
C LEU A 321 21.41 -40.62 11.66
N SER A 322 20.34 -41.23 12.16
CA SER A 322 20.41 -42.39 13.05
C SER A 322 20.74 -43.71 12.32
N VAL A 323 20.52 -43.78 10.98
CA VAL A 323 20.77 -45.01 10.19
C VAL A 323 22.20 -45.54 10.35
N GLN A 324 23.18 -44.64 10.52
CA GLN A 324 24.59 -45.03 10.66
C GLN A 324 25.02 -45.38 12.11
N VAL A 325 24.24 -44.94 13.12
CA VAL A 325 24.64 -44.98 14.53
C VAL A 325 23.70 -45.82 15.39
N SER A 326 22.41 -45.98 15.02
CA SER A 326 21.40 -46.60 15.87
C SER A 326 21.17 -48.07 15.57
N LYS A 327 20.69 -48.81 16.59
CA LYS A 327 20.32 -50.21 16.47
C LYS A 327 19.00 -50.37 15.67
N PRO A 328 18.79 -51.50 14.98
CA PRO A 328 17.60 -51.71 14.16
C PRO A 328 16.25 -51.49 14.87
N ASN A 329 16.17 -51.82 16.16
CA ASN A 329 14.92 -51.62 16.94
C ASN A 329 14.62 -50.16 17.20
N GLU A 330 15.62 -49.31 17.38
CA GLU A 330 15.45 -47.85 17.57
C GLU A 330 14.98 -47.19 16.28
N LEU A 331 15.50 -47.64 15.13
CA LEU A 331 15.08 -47.17 13.81
C LEU A 331 13.61 -47.56 13.54
N SER A 332 13.19 -48.79 13.88
CA SER A 332 11.81 -49.21 13.76
C SER A 332 10.87 -48.30 14.55
N ASN A 333 11.18 -48.00 15.80
CA ASN A 333 10.37 -47.14 16.65
C ASN A 333 10.26 -45.69 16.08
N HIS A 334 11.33 -45.18 15.45
CA HIS A 334 11.28 -43.86 14.80
C HIS A 334 10.39 -43.89 13.56
N ILE A 335 10.43 -44.94 12.75
CA ILE A 335 9.57 -45.14 11.58
C ILE A 335 8.11 -45.22 12.01
N ASP A 336 7.78 -46.01 13.05
CA ASP A 336 6.43 -46.15 13.56
C ASP A 336 5.85 -44.81 14.03
N LYS A 337 6.68 -43.99 14.70
CA LYS A 337 6.29 -42.64 15.11
C LYS A 337 5.99 -41.72 13.93
N ILE A 338 6.80 -41.76 12.87
CA ILE A 338 6.58 -40.99 11.63
C ILE A 338 5.27 -41.42 10.96
N ILE A 339 5.02 -42.72 10.86
CA ILE A 339 3.77 -43.30 10.30
C ILE A 339 2.58 -42.79 11.11
N GLN A 340 2.64 -42.82 12.43
CA GLN A 340 1.59 -42.29 13.30
C GLN A 340 1.30 -40.81 13.07
N LEU A 341 2.35 -39.98 12.92
CA LEU A 341 2.20 -38.55 12.64
C LEU A 341 1.60 -38.28 11.25
N LEU A 342 1.97 -39.10 10.24
CA LEU A 342 1.42 -38.97 8.88
C LEU A 342 -0.07 -39.36 8.83
N THR A 343 -0.47 -40.42 9.56
CA THR A 343 -1.88 -40.85 9.62
C THR A 343 -2.75 -39.83 10.35
N SER A 344 -2.26 -39.27 11.48
CA SER A 344 -3.00 -38.27 12.25
C SER A 344 -3.17 -36.91 11.54
N ASN A 345 -2.30 -36.57 10.59
CA ASN A 345 -2.42 -35.37 9.77
C ASN A 345 -3.34 -35.50 8.56
N ASN A 346 -3.62 -36.74 8.12
CA ASN A 346 -4.55 -37.01 7.01
C ASN A 346 -6.01 -37.09 7.46
N GLU A 347 -6.28 -37.12 8.77
CA GLU A 347 -7.65 -37.16 9.34
C GLU A 347 -8.17 -35.75 9.74
N LYS A 348 -7.42 -34.73 9.50
CA LYS A 348 -7.82 -33.29 9.68
C LYS A 348 -7.98 -32.60 8.34
#